data_010185f929101658c8ee709a853abb2d
#
_entry.id   010185f929101658c8ee709a853abb2d
#
_cell.length_a   1.000
_cell.length_b   1.000
_cell.length_c   1.000
_cell.angle_alpha   90.00
_cell.angle_beta   90.00
_cell.angle_gamma   90.00
#
_symmetry.space_group_name_H-M   'P 1'
#
loop_
_entity.id
_entity.type
_entity.pdbx_description
1 polymer ?
#
loop_
_entity_poly.entity_id
_entity_poly.type
_entity_poly.pdbx_seq_one_letter_code
_entity_poly.pdbx_strand_id
1 'polypeptide(L)'
;SGFNIIAGHGDSANFINYYLLRNKSVFNAYISVSPKFAPNMVEYLSEVIEKTEEDFYYVLGKAEDDQVSISENTEKLFMAFNNRSYNKFLKITPTNTSYYTAAPLVAPQALNYIFKQYKPISKEEYKTEILTLTTSPVQYLEDKYEGILNIYGVKKRVLLNDIKAVAAAIGKT
;
A
#
# COMPACT_ATOMS: atom_id res chain seq x y z
N SER A 1 5.78 -14.29 -12.56
CA SER A 1 5.96 -12.83 -12.58
C SER A 1 6.16 -12.34 -11.16
N GLY A 2 7.14 -11.48 -10.93
CA GLY A 2 7.41 -10.94 -9.59
C GLY A 2 6.46 -9.80 -9.24
N PHE A 3 6.44 -9.40 -7.97
CA PHE A 3 5.73 -8.23 -7.49
C PHE A 3 6.53 -6.96 -7.87
N ASN A 4 5.97 -6.13 -8.71
CA ASN A 4 6.65 -4.97 -9.29
C ASN A 4 6.11 -3.67 -8.67
N ILE A 5 7.03 -2.80 -8.22
CA ILE A 5 6.71 -1.49 -7.68
C ILE A 5 7.29 -0.43 -8.59
N ILE A 6 6.51 0.62 -8.87
CA ILE A 6 7.00 1.83 -9.51
C ILE A 6 6.84 3.01 -8.56
N ALA A 7 7.86 3.88 -8.51
CA ALA A 7 7.85 5.07 -7.67
C ALA A 7 8.27 6.30 -8.47
N GLY A 8 7.68 7.43 -8.15
CA GLY A 8 8.00 8.71 -8.76
C GLY A 8 7.79 9.87 -7.81
N HIS A 9 8.50 10.99 -8.07
CA HIS A 9 8.38 12.24 -7.36
C HIS A 9 8.21 13.38 -8.36
N GLY A 10 7.28 14.31 -8.11
CA GLY A 10 7.03 15.45 -8.98
C GLY A 10 6.54 15.05 -10.38
N ASP A 11 7.29 15.39 -11.40
CA ASP A 11 6.96 15.04 -12.80
C ASP A 11 7.03 13.53 -13.04
N SER A 12 7.97 12.82 -12.40
CA SER A 12 8.03 11.37 -12.47
C SER A 12 6.84 10.72 -11.77
N ALA A 13 6.30 11.33 -10.70
CA ALA A 13 5.08 10.86 -10.06
C ALA A 13 3.86 11.01 -10.97
N ASN A 14 3.78 12.09 -11.77
CA ASN A 14 2.78 12.19 -12.82
C ASN A 14 2.97 11.11 -13.89
N PHE A 15 4.21 10.88 -14.33
CA PHE A 15 4.50 9.91 -15.39
C PHE A 15 4.10 8.48 -15.04
N ILE A 16 4.36 8.02 -13.81
CA ILE A 16 4.01 6.63 -13.41
C ILE A 16 2.51 6.37 -13.49
N ASN A 17 1.67 7.39 -13.34
CA ASN A 17 0.22 7.26 -13.38
C ASN A 17 -0.32 6.90 -14.77
N TYR A 18 0.40 7.19 -15.84
CA TYR A 18 0.01 6.76 -17.19
C TYR A 18 -0.05 5.24 -17.34
N TYR A 19 0.65 4.48 -16.49
CA TYR A 19 0.54 3.02 -16.49
C TYR A 19 -0.79 2.53 -15.94
N LEU A 20 -1.45 3.30 -15.06
CA LEU A 20 -2.80 3.00 -14.58
C LEU A 20 -3.89 3.30 -15.61
N LEU A 21 -3.63 4.19 -16.57
CA LEU A 21 -4.58 4.50 -17.64
C LEU A 21 -4.64 3.42 -18.73
N ARG A 22 -3.84 2.37 -18.62
CA ARG A 22 -3.86 1.23 -19.52
C ARG A 22 -4.96 0.24 -19.12
N ASN A 23 -5.42 -0.56 -20.07
CA ASN A 23 -6.44 -1.59 -19.83
C ASN A 23 -6.01 -2.68 -18.82
N LYS A 24 -4.71 -2.80 -18.58
CA LYS A 24 -4.13 -3.73 -17.60
C LYS A 24 -2.92 -3.09 -16.93
N SER A 25 -2.92 -3.08 -15.60
CA SER A 25 -1.79 -2.60 -14.84
C SER A 25 -0.54 -3.46 -15.03
N VAL A 26 0.61 -2.80 -15.19
CA VAL A 26 1.93 -3.45 -15.32
C VAL A 26 2.61 -3.62 -13.96
N PHE A 27 2.19 -2.82 -12.99
CA PHE A 27 2.77 -2.77 -11.65
C PHE A 27 1.75 -3.17 -10.59
N ASN A 28 2.23 -3.85 -9.55
CA ASN A 28 1.42 -4.24 -8.41
C ASN A 28 1.31 -3.14 -7.35
N ALA A 29 2.24 -2.15 -7.39
CA ALA A 29 2.23 -1.02 -6.47
C ALA A 29 2.77 0.25 -7.13
N TYR A 30 2.14 1.37 -6.76
CA TYR A 30 2.48 2.72 -7.21
C TYR A 30 2.77 3.58 -6.00
N ILE A 31 3.92 4.28 -6.02
CA ILE A 31 4.29 5.27 -4.99
C ILE A 31 4.44 6.63 -5.69
N SER A 32 3.44 7.47 -5.56
CA SER A 32 3.35 8.78 -6.20
C SER A 32 3.56 9.88 -5.15
N VAL A 33 4.68 10.59 -5.21
CA VAL A 33 5.05 11.60 -4.21
C VAL A 33 5.03 13.00 -4.81
N SER A 34 4.30 13.90 -4.18
CA SER A 34 4.14 15.30 -4.61
C SER A 34 3.93 15.44 -6.12
N PRO A 35 2.94 14.73 -6.70
CA PRO A 35 2.80 14.63 -8.14
C PRO A 35 2.43 15.97 -8.78
N LYS A 36 3.19 16.37 -9.79
CA LYS A 36 2.84 17.49 -10.66
C LYS A 36 1.97 16.97 -11.80
N PHE A 37 0.70 16.76 -11.50
CA PHE A 37 -0.24 16.18 -12.44
C PHE A 37 -0.38 17.02 -13.72
N ALA A 38 -0.35 16.35 -14.86
CA ALA A 38 -0.72 16.95 -16.15
C ALA A 38 -2.22 17.34 -16.14
N PRO A 39 -2.65 18.24 -17.03
CA PRO A 39 -4.05 18.58 -17.18
C PRO A 39 -4.94 17.34 -17.31
N ASN A 40 -6.05 17.30 -16.60
CA ASN A 40 -7.04 16.21 -16.56
C ASN A 40 -6.51 14.84 -16.03
N MET A 41 -5.28 14.76 -15.53
CA MET A 41 -4.74 13.48 -15.03
C MET A 41 -5.53 12.99 -13.82
N VAL A 42 -5.93 13.88 -12.91
CA VAL A 42 -6.70 13.52 -11.71
C VAL A 42 -8.07 12.97 -12.10
N GLU A 43 -8.73 13.57 -13.07
CA GLU A 43 -10.01 13.14 -13.61
C GLU A 43 -9.91 11.76 -14.25
N TYR A 44 -8.91 11.52 -15.10
CA TYR A 44 -8.66 10.23 -15.72
C TYR A 44 -8.36 9.13 -14.68
N LEU A 45 -7.53 9.45 -13.69
CA LEU A 45 -7.24 8.50 -12.61
C LEU A 45 -8.48 8.19 -11.78
N SER A 46 -9.29 9.19 -11.48
CA SER A 46 -10.55 9.01 -10.74
C SER A 46 -11.49 8.06 -11.49
N GLU A 47 -11.64 8.22 -12.81
CA GLU A 47 -12.44 7.32 -13.64
C GLU A 47 -11.89 5.88 -13.65
N VAL A 48 -10.57 5.73 -13.73
CA VAL A 48 -9.93 4.40 -13.67
C VAL A 48 -10.20 3.77 -12.30
N ILE A 49 -10.01 4.51 -11.21
CA ILE A 49 -10.23 4.02 -9.86
C ILE A 49 -11.68 3.59 -9.64
N GLU A 50 -12.64 4.32 -10.20
CA GLU A 50 -14.06 3.97 -10.12
C GLU A 50 -14.41 2.68 -10.85
N LYS A 51 -13.77 2.41 -11.96
CA LYS A 51 -14.12 1.31 -12.89
C LYS A 51 -13.23 0.07 -12.76
N THR A 52 -12.02 0.20 -12.18
CA THR A 52 -11.07 -0.92 -12.16
C THR A 52 -11.51 -2.02 -11.20
N GLU A 53 -11.39 -3.27 -11.66
CA GLU A 53 -11.46 -4.47 -10.84
C GLU A 53 -10.05 -4.96 -10.44
N GLU A 54 -9.01 -4.29 -10.94
CA GLU A 54 -7.63 -4.67 -10.66
C GLU A 54 -7.23 -4.34 -9.23
N ASP A 55 -6.40 -5.20 -8.68
CA ASP A 55 -5.93 -5.14 -7.30
C ASP A 55 -4.46 -4.68 -7.26
N PHE A 56 -4.23 -3.41 -6.97
CA PHE A 56 -2.90 -2.81 -6.85
C PHE A 56 -2.80 -1.92 -5.61
N TYR A 57 -1.60 -1.75 -5.09
CA TYR A 57 -1.35 -0.77 -4.03
C TYR A 57 -1.13 0.62 -4.63
N TYR A 58 -1.74 1.64 -4.05
CA TYR A 58 -1.45 3.02 -4.39
C TYR A 58 -1.10 3.82 -3.15
N VAL A 59 0.11 4.36 -3.11
CA VAL A 59 0.56 5.26 -2.05
C VAL A 59 0.72 6.66 -2.62
N LEU A 60 -0.06 7.59 -2.07
CA LEU A 60 -0.05 9.00 -2.43
C LEU A 60 0.68 9.78 -1.34
N GLY A 61 1.91 10.17 -1.63
CA GLY A 61 2.74 11.01 -0.77
C GLY A 61 2.57 12.48 -1.10
N LYS A 62 2.60 13.34 -0.08
CA LYS A 62 2.56 14.79 -0.24
C LYS A 62 3.47 15.43 0.81
N ALA A 63 4.23 16.46 0.44
CA ALA A 63 4.90 17.29 1.43
C ALA A 63 3.89 18.14 2.20
N GLU A 64 4.20 18.48 3.44
CA GLU A 64 3.40 19.45 4.20
C GLU A 64 3.39 20.81 3.50
N ASP A 65 4.53 21.20 2.95
CA ASP A 65 4.85 22.48 2.34
C ASP A 65 4.85 22.40 0.79
N ASP A 66 3.98 21.59 0.22
CA ASP A 66 3.83 21.50 -1.24
C ASP A 66 3.13 22.74 -1.81
N GLN A 67 3.41 23.02 -3.08
CA GLN A 67 2.68 24.05 -3.82
C GLN A 67 1.17 23.79 -3.79
N VAL A 68 0.38 24.85 -3.76
CA VAL A 68 -1.09 24.79 -3.65
C VAL A 68 -1.70 23.86 -4.69
N SER A 69 -1.26 23.95 -5.96
CA SER A 69 -1.78 23.10 -7.04
C SER A 69 -1.48 21.62 -6.84
N ILE A 70 -0.31 21.26 -6.30
CA ILE A 70 0.04 19.88 -5.95
C ILE A 70 -0.87 19.40 -4.82
N SER A 71 -1.02 20.21 -3.78
CA SER A 71 -1.87 19.91 -2.64
C SER A 71 -3.33 19.68 -3.03
N GLU A 72 -3.92 20.58 -3.80
CA GLU A 72 -5.31 20.48 -4.25
C GLU A 72 -5.57 19.24 -5.11
N ASN A 73 -4.71 18.97 -6.07
CA ASN A 73 -4.83 17.80 -6.94
C ASN A 73 -4.63 16.48 -6.17
N THR A 74 -3.72 16.48 -5.20
CA THR A 74 -3.52 15.33 -4.30
C THR A 74 -4.78 15.07 -3.45
N GLU A 75 -5.43 16.11 -2.92
CA GLU A 75 -6.68 15.96 -2.17
C GLU A 75 -7.84 15.47 -3.05
N LYS A 76 -7.97 15.97 -4.28
CA LYS A 76 -8.99 15.48 -5.22
C LYS A 76 -8.82 13.99 -5.49
N LEU A 77 -7.59 13.55 -5.79
CA LEU A 77 -7.32 12.13 -6.03
C LEU A 77 -7.56 11.28 -4.76
N PHE A 78 -7.18 11.79 -3.59
CA PHE A 78 -7.47 11.15 -2.31
C PHE A 78 -8.97 10.89 -2.14
N MET A 79 -9.80 11.89 -2.46
CA MET A 79 -11.27 11.75 -2.35
C MET A 79 -11.81 10.66 -3.28
N ALA A 80 -11.29 10.53 -4.49
CA ALA A 80 -11.69 9.47 -5.42
C ALA A 80 -11.43 8.07 -4.84
N PHE A 81 -10.24 7.82 -4.29
CA PHE A 81 -9.91 6.56 -3.62
C PHE A 81 -10.79 6.32 -2.38
N ASN A 82 -11.01 7.36 -1.56
CA ASN A 82 -11.78 7.27 -0.34
C ASN A 82 -13.26 6.97 -0.61
N ASN A 83 -13.85 7.60 -1.62
CA ASN A 83 -15.26 7.38 -2.01
C ASN A 83 -15.51 5.93 -2.44
N ARG A 84 -14.53 5.30 -3.07
CA ARG A 84 -14.59 3.87 -3.43
C ARG A 84 -14.30 2.93 -2.27
N SER A 85 -13.83 3.43 -1.12
CA SER A 85 -13.33 2.60 0.00
C SER A 85 -12.23 1.63 -0.45
N TYR A 86 -11.32 2.09 -1.33
CA TYR A 86 -10.26 1.25 -1.88
C TYR A 86 -9.26 0.85 -0.80
N ASN A 87 -9.20 -0.44 -0.46
CA ASN A 87 -8.49 -0.95 0.71
C ASN A 87 -6.96 -1.01 0.59
N LYS A 88 -6.41 -0.87 -0.62
CA LYS A 88 -4.95 -0.83 -0.89
C LYS A 88 -4.45 0.58 -1.20
N PHE A 89 -5.07 1.58 -0.59
CA PHE A 89 -4.69 2.98 -0.69
C PHE A 89 -4.13 3.52 0.62
N LEU A 90 -3.07 4.30 0.53
CA LEU A 90 -2.50 5.03 1.68
C LEU A 90 -2.10 6.44 1.25
N LYS A 91 -2.58 7.46 2.01
CA LYS A 91 -2.07 8.83 1.92
C LYS A 91 -1.05 9.07 3.02
N ILE A 92 0.09 9.65 2.68
CA ILE A 92 1.18 9.98 3.60
C ILE A 92 1.53 11.46 3.46
N THR A 93 1.46 12.20 4.57
CA THR A 93 1.91 13.60 4.63
C THR A 93 2.84 13.72 5.84
N PRO A 94 4.15 13.53 5.66
CA PRO A 94 5.10 13.69 6.75
C PRO A 94 5.15 15.15 7.21
N THR A 95 5.29 15.38 8.51
CA THR A 95 5.42 16.72 9.09
C THR A 95 6.78 17.33 8.83
N ASN A 96 6.87 18.64 8.81
CA ASN A 96 8.10 19.41 8.57
C ASN A 96 8.80 19.02 7.25
N THR A 97 8.03 18.82 6.19
CA THR A 97 8.55 18.42 4.88
C THR A 97 8.27 19.45 3.82
N SER A 98 9.29 19.69 3.00
CA SER A 98 9.18 20.40 1.73
C SER A 98 9.09 19.43 0.56
N TYR A 99 8.74 19.95 -0.62
CA TYR A 99 8.77 19.20 -1.87
C TYR A 99 10.03 18.33 -2.02
N TYR A 100 11.22 18.86 -1.69
CA TYR A 100 12.49 18.16 -1.89
C TYR A 100 12.78 17.07 -0.84
N THR A 101 12.14 17.15 0.33
CA THR A 101 12.38 16.22 1.45
C THR A 101 11.28 15.17 1.62
N ALA A 102 10.19 15.27 0.89
CA ALA A 102 9.05 14.36 1.02
C ALA A 102 9.38 12.93 0.60
N ALA A 103 10.03 12.74 -0.55
CA ALA A 103 10.27 11.41 -1.11
C ALA A 103 11.04 10.46 -0.17
N PRO A 104 12.17 10.84 0.44
CA PRO A 104 12.90 9.96 1.36
C PRO A 104 12.13 9.65 2.65
N LEU A 105 11.14 10.44 3.04
CA LEU A 105 10.31 10.20 4.22
C LEU A 105 9.04 9.40 3.90
N VAL A 106 8.50 9.55 2.70
CA VAL A 106 7.34 8.78 2.23
C VAL A 106 7.74 7.35 1.86
N ALA A 107 8.86 7.14 1.17
CA ALA A 107 9.24 5.85 0.62
C ALA A 107 9.33 4.72 1.66
N PRO A 108 9.97 4.88 2.83
CA PRO A 108 10.00 3.84 3.86
C PRO A 108 8.61 3.50 4.40
N GLN A 109 7.74 4.51 4.58
CA GLN A 109 6.38 4.30 5.07
C GLN A 109 5.53 3.57 4.01
N ALA A 110 5.67 3.94 2.75
CA ALA A 110 5.02 3.28 1.63
C ALA A 110 5.41 1.80 1.53
N LEU A 111 6.70 1.48 1.59
CA LEU A 111 7.20 0.11 1.59
C LEU A 111 6.70 -0.67 2.81
N ASN A 112 6.69 -0.04 3.99
CA ASN A 112 6.14 -0.63 5.20
C ASN A 112 4.66 -0.99 5.06
N TYR A 113 3.87 -0.18 4.37
CA TYR A 113 2.47 -0.44 4.09
C TYR A 113 2.30 -1.54 3.02
N ILE A 114 2.97 -1.41 1.89
CA ILE A 114 2.89 -2.37 0.78
C ILE A 114 3.27 -3.78 1.24
N PHE A 115 4.33 -3.92 2.05
CA PHE A 115 4.82 -5.20 2.56
C PHE A 115 4.30 -5.55 3.96
N LYS A 116 3.18 -4.95 4.40
CA LYS A 116 2.62 -5.22 5.74
C LYS A 116 2.40 -6.72 5.98
N GLN A 117 1.81 -7.41 5.02
CA GLN A 117 1.54 -8.86 5.12
C GLN A 117 2.80 -9.73 5.09
N TYR A 118 3.87 -9.24 4.45
CA TYR A 118 5.13 -9.97 4.36
C TYR A 118 5.92 -9.98 5.67
N LYS A 119 5.57 -9.13 6.63
CA LYS A 119 6.26 -9.04 7.93
C LYS A 119 5.97 -10.26 8.80
N PRO A 120 6.90 -10.62 9.70
CA PRO A 120 6.62 -11.59 10.77
C PRO A 120 5.42 -11.13 11.62
N ILE A 121 4.78 -12.11 12.28
CA ILE A 121 3.72 -11.83 13.25
C ILE A 121 4.26 -10.90 14.34
N SER A 122 3.66 -9.71 14.45
CA SER A 122 4.03 -8.73 15.46
C SER A 122 3.35 -9.05 16.81
N LYS A 123 3.83 -8.42 17.89
CA LYS A 123 3.17 -8.52 19.21
C LYS A 123 1.74 -7.97 19.19
N GLU A 124 1.50 -6.95 18.38
CA GLU A 124 0.17 -6.36 18.20
C GLU A 124 -0.73 -7.32 17.44
N GLU A 125 -0.32 -7.79 16.27
CA GLU A 125 -1.03 -8.80 15.46
C GLU A 125 -1.37 -10.05 16.28
N TYR A 126 -0.42 -10.52 17.10
CA TYR A 126 -0.66 -11.65 18.02
C TYR A 126 -1.82 -11.37 19.00
N LYS A 127 -1.86 -10.15 19.59
CA LYS A 127 -2.87 -9.79 20.59
C LYS A 127 -4.24 -9.51 19.98
N THR A 128 -4.25 -8.78 18.86
CA THR A 128 -5.49 -8.28 18.27
C THR A 128 -6.13 -9.25 17.29
N GLU A 129 -5.31 -10.07 16.64
CA GLU A 129 -5.78 -11.01 15.62
C GLU A 129 -5.80 -12.46 16.19
N ILE A 130 -4.64 -12.99 16.62
CA ILE A 130 -4.52 -14.42 16.93
C ILE A 130 -5.22 -14.80 18.23
N LEU A 131 -5.08 -14.00 19.30
CA LEU A 131 -5.72 -14.29 20.59
C LEU A 131 -7.24 -14.04 20.60
N THR A 132 -7.75 -13.32 19.61
CA THR A 132 -9.19 -13.02 19.48
C THR A 132 -9.91 -13.91 18.47
N LEU A 133 -9.15 -14.82 17.81
CA LEU A 133 -9.73 -15.72 16.81
C LEU A 133 -10.77 -16.66 17.42
N THR A 134 -11.86 -16.83 16.67
CA THR A 134 -12.83 -17.91 16.85
C THR A 134 -12.45 -19.18 16.08
N THR A 135 -11.41 -19.10 15.25
CA THR A 135 -10.87 -20.17 14.40
C THR A 135 -9.50 -20.65 14.91
N SER A 136 -8.97 -21.70 14.28
CA SER A 136 -7.67 -22.26 14.67
C SER A 136 -6.52 -21.27 14.40
N PRO A 137 -5.62 -21.02 15.39
CA PRO A 137 -4.39 -20.26 15.14
C PRO A 137 -3.48 -20.85 14.05
N VAL A 138 -3.56 -22.16 13.81
CA VAL A 138 -2.84 -22.84 12.72
C VAL A 138 -3.39 -22.39 11.38
N GLN A 139 -4.70 -22.33 11.23
CA GLN A 139 -5.35 -21.86 10.01
C GLN A 139 -4.96 -20.40 9.70
N TYR A 140 -4.90 -19.55 10.72
CA TYR A 140 -4.41 -18.17 10.56
C TYR A 140 -3.00 -18.11 9.95
N LEU A 141 -2.10 -19.00 10.42
CA LEU A 141 -0.73 -19.04 9.89
C LEU A 141 -0.70 -19.51 8.43
N GLU A 142 -1.48 -20.52 8.10
CA GLU A 142 -1.62 -21.03 6.72
C GLU A 142 -2.16 -19.93 5.80
N ASP A 143 -3.25 -19.28 6.16
CA ASP A 143 -3.88 -18.19 5.41
C ASP A 143 -2.92 -17.00 5.22
N LYS A 144 -2.14 -16.65 6.25
CA LYS A 144 -1.12 -15.61 6.15
C LYS A 144 -0.06 -15.93 5.09
N TYR A 145 0.46 -17.15 5.09
CA TYR A 145 1.54 -17.53 4.16
C TYR A 145 1.01 -17.80 2.74
N GLU A 146 -0.21 -18.28 2.61
CA GLU A 146 -0.92 -18.35 1.34
C GLU A 146 -1.19 -16.94 0.77
N GLY A 147 -1.64 -16.01 1.62
CA GLY A 147 -1.80 -14.60 1.27
C GLY A 147 -0.51 -13.95 0.77
N ILE A 148 0.64 -14.26 1.41
CA ILE A 148 1.95 -13.80 0.94
C ILE A 148 2.25 -14.32 -0.48
N LEU A 149 1.99 -15.60 -0.74
CA LEU A 149 2.18 -16.19 -2.05
C LEU A 149 1.26 -15.52 -3.10
N ASN A 150 0.00 -15.36 -2.78
CA ASN A 150 -1.02 -14.81 -3.67
C ASN A 150 -0.75 -13.33 -4.01
N ILE A 151 -0.35 -12.53 -3.01
CA ILE A 151 -0.11 -11.09 -3.19
C ILE A 151 1.23 -10.83 -3.86
N TYR A 152 2.31 -11.46 -3.39
CA TYR A 152 3.68 -11.12 -3.82
C TYR A 152 4.26 -12.12 -4.82
N GLY A 153 3.59 -13.22 -5.11
CA GLY A 153 4.08 -14.27 -6.01
C GLY A 153 5.31 -15.02 -5.48
N VAL A 154 5.58 -14.95 -4.17
CA VAL A 154 6.77 -15.52 -3.53
C VAL A 154 6.36 -16.55 -2.49
N LYS A 155 6.83 -17.79 -2.66
CA LYS A 155 6.68 -18.82 -1.63
C LYS A 155 7.66 -18.56 -0.48
N LYS A 156 7.19 -17.86 0.56
CA LYS A 156 7.99 -17.57 1.74
C LYS A 156 8.04 -18.78 2.67
N ARG A 157 9.22 -19.10 3.18
CA ARG A 157 9.35 -20.11 4.24
C ARG A 157 8.74 -19.59 5.54
N VAL A 158 7.97 -20.45 6.22
CA VAL A 158 7.37 -20.12 7.52
C VAL A 158 8.48 -19.83 8.54
N LEU A 159 8.37 -18.68 9.20
CA LEU A 159 9.36 -18.25 10.18
C LEU A 159 9.15 -18.94 11.53
N LEU A 160 10.25 -19.32 12.18
CA LEU A 160 10.20 -19.97 13.49
C LEU A 160 9.47 -19.11 14.53
N ASN A 161 9.60 -17.78 14.47
CA ASN A 161 8.90 -16.88 15.40
C ASN A 161 7.39 -16.91 15.20
N ASP A 162 6.92 -17.06 13.97
CA ASP A 162 5.49 -17.16 13.66
C ASP A 162 4.91 -18.49 14.13
N ILE A 163 5.69 -19.58 13.97
CA ILE A 163 5.33 -20.90 14.54
C ILE A 163 5.24 -20.82 16.07
N LYS A 164 6.21 -20.17 16.73
CA LYS A 164 6.18 -20.01 18.19
C LYS A 164 5.00 -19.16 18.67
N ALA A 165 4.62 -18.12 17.93
CA ALA A 165 3.46 -17.30 18.25
C ALA A 165 2.17 -18.13 18.21
N VAL A 166 1.98 -18.93 17.17
CA VAL A 166 0.81 -19.82 17.02
C VAL A 166 0.80 -20.90 18.10
N ALA A 167 1.93 -21.56 18.37
CA ALA A 167 2.03 -22.56 19.43
C ALA A 167 1.70 -21.97 20.81
N ALA A 168 2.15 -20.76 21.10
CA ALA A 168 1.82 -20.06 22.35
C ALA A 168 0.33 -19.68 22.46
N ALA A 169 -0.36 -19.45 21.35
CA ALA A 169 -1.80 -19.20 21.34
C ALA A 169 -2.59 -20.49 21.63
N ILE A 170 -2.22 -21.61 21.02
CA ILE A 170 -2.84 -22.93 21.27
C ILE A 170 -2.73 -23.34 22.74
N GLY A 171 -1.62 -23.05 23.40
CA GLY A 171 -1.43 -23.37 24.82
C GLY A 171 -2.20 -22.48 25.80
N LYS A 172 -2.96 -21.47 25.30
CA LYS A 172 -3.79 -20.56 26.09
C LYS A 172 -5.29 -20.78 25.92
N THR A 173 -5.67 -21.56 24.92
CA THR A 173 -7.04 -22.05 24.68
C THR A 173 -7.22 -23.38 25.37
#